data_288e659f105564401882eef8760fc31a
#
_entry.id   288e659f105564401882eef8760fc31a
#
_cell.length_a   1.000
_cell.length_b   1.000
_cell.length_c   1.000
_cell.angle_alpha   90.00
_cell.angle_beta   90.00
_cell.angle_gamma   90.00
#
_symmetry.space_group_name_H-M   'P 1'
#
loop_
_entity.id
_entity.type
_entity.pdbx_description
1 polymer ?
#
loop_
_entity_poly.entity_id
_entity_poly.type
_entity_poly.pdbx_seq_one_letter_code
_entity_poly.pdbx_strand_id
1 'polypeptide(L)'
;MQRVIYALLALVVSPVLCLAQAEPPSAPTPQQAPSAPAPATAGEPQFPPVNEANFDAASPTRADVEGFLKASWGYDENRVWEVYSIEKTTAPGVSKVTVLVAEKQTPQQIANLTFFVTPDGKHLIAQDAVLDFGAKPYENNYRLLQERADGPSRGAAGKQFELVEFGDFQCPHCKDAQSIGEKLTQDFPQAKFVFENFPLVNIHPEAYKAAAWGACIAQQGGSAAFFKYADSVFDAQNALAGQGADQALRNAANAAGADPDKIAACADSAAGKNAVDASLRLGHDLNINETPMLFIDGRAVPMLAVPYDQLKKIVEYQFSLDK
;
A
#
# COMPACT_ATOMS: atom_id res chain seq x y z
N MET A 1 -9.49 -14.79 -2.24
CA MET A 1 -10.07 -13.74 -3.11
C MET A 1 -9.33 -12.41 -2.89
N GLN A 2 -7.99 -12.39 -3.06
CA GLN A 2 -7.15 -11.34 -2.46
C GLN A 2 -6.13 -10.73 -3.44
N ARG A 3 -6.42 -10.75 -4.74
CA ARG A 3 -5.43 -10.35 -5.78
C ARG A 3 -5.77 -9.08 -6.55
N VAL A 4 -6.83 -8.39 -6.21
CA VAL A 4 -7.45 -7.43 -7.12
C VAL A 4 -7.01 -5.99 -6.94
N ILE A 5 -6.80 -5.53 -5.73
CA ILE A 5 -6.33 -4.15 -5.48
C ILE A 5 -4.90 -3.95 -5.99
N TYR A 6 -4.14 -5.03 -6.15
CA TYR A 6 -2.76 -5.02 -6.65
C TYR A 6 -2.60 -5.00 -8.18
N ALA A 7 -3.64 -5.33 -8.94
CA ALA A 7 -3.55 -5.43 -10.40
C ALA A 7 -3.23 -4.10 -11.09
N LEU A 8 -3.55 -2.98 -10.46
CA LEU A 8 -3.16 -1.65 -10.96
C LEU A 8 -1.78 -1.20 -10.45
N LEU A 9 -1.24 -1.85 -9.40
CA LEU A 9 0.04 -1.46 -8.77
C LEU A 9 1.21 -2.36 -9.15
N ALA A 10 0.98 -3.61 -9.57
CA ALA A 10 2.05 -4.57 -9.82
C ALA A 10 1.74 -5.50 -11.00
N LEU A 11 1.84 -5.01 -12.23
CA LEU A 11 2.17 -5.86 -13.37
C LEU A 11 3.69 -6.12 -13.33
N VAL A 12 4.13 -6.91 -12.34
CA VAL A 12 5.41 -7.58 -12.41
C VAL A 12 5.15 -8.85 -13.22
N VAL A 13 5.56 -8.85 -14.48
CA VAL A 13 5.66 -10.06 -15.29
C VAL A 13 6.79 -10.91 -14.70
N SER A 14 6.46 -11.82 -13.80
CA SER A 14 7.40 -12.86 -13.39
C SER A 14 7.39 -13.96 -14.44
N PRO A 15 8.54 -14.33 -15.02
CA PRO A 15 8.62 -15.52 -15.85
C PRO A 15 8.42 -16.75 -14.96
N VAL A 16 7.39 -17.55 -15.25
CA VAL A 16 7.21 -18.86 -14.64
C VAL A 16 8.32 -19.78 -15.13
N LEU A 17 9.29 -20.04 -14.25
CA LEU A 17 10.30 -21.06 -14.48
C LEU A 17 9.69 -22.42 -14.13
N CYS A 18 9.40 -23.20 -15.15
CA CYS A 18 9.02 -24.62 -15.04
C CYS A 18 10.26 -25.42 -14.63
N LEU A 19 10.36 -25.84 -13.37
CA LEU A 19 11.41 -26.75 -12.89
C LEU A 19 10.96 -28.19 -13.19
N ALA A 20 11.50 -28.76 -14.25
CA ALA A 20 11.51 -30.21 -14.44
C ALA A 20 12.76 -30.78 -13.72
N GLN A 21 12.55 -31.66 -12.74
CA GLN A 21 13.61 -32.40 -12.10
C GLN A 21 14.09 -33.52 -13.03
N ALA A 22 15.37 -33.55 -13.36
CA ALA A 22 16.06 -34.71 -13.95
C ALA A 22 17.41 -34.90 -13.24
N GLU A 23 17.72 -36.18 -12.96
CA GLU A 23 18.90 -36.66 -12.26
C GLU A 23 20.22 -36.36 -13.00
N PRO A 24 21.39 -36.36 -12.30
CA PRO A 24 22.61 -35.86 -12.87
C PRO A 24 23.39 -36.96 -13.63
N PRO A 25 23.87 -36.69 -14.81
CA PRO A 25 24.98 -37.41 -15.41
C PRO A 25 26.32 -36.67 -15.23
N SER A 26 27.36 -37.44 -15.16
CA SER A 26 28.77 -37.17 -14.96
C SER A 26 29.36 -36.03 -15.80
N ALA A 27 30.27 -35.27 -15.18
CA ALA A 27 30.96 -34.10 -15.70
C ALA A 27 31.70 -34.31 -17.05
N PRO A 28 31.58 -33.38 -17.98
CA PRO A 28 32.54 -33.16 -19.04
C PRO A 28 33.35 -31.86 -18.83
N THR A 29 34.54 -31.88 -19.38
CA THR A 29 35.59 -30.85 -19.51
C THR A 29 35.08 -29.43 -19.76
N PRO A 30 35.75 -28.36 -19.28
CA PRO A 30 35.27 -27.01 -19.39
C PRO A 30 35.39 -26.53 -20.84
N GLN A 31 34.27 -26.44 -21.54
CA GLN A 31 34.11 -25.61 -22.77
C GLN A 31 33.81 -24.18 -22.33
N GLN A 32 34.59 -23.23 -22.93
CA GLN A 32 34.33 -21.81 -22.77
C GLN A 32 32.87 -21.50 -23.09
N ALA A 33 32.17 -20.95 -22.12
CA ALA A 33 30.83 -20.44 -22.31
C ALA A 33 30.84 -19.34 -23.39
N PRO A 34 29.87 -19.34 -24.32
CA PRO A 34 29.73 -18.22 -25.23
C PRO A 34 29.43 -16.96 -24.40
N SER A 35 30.15 -15.88 -24.70
CA SER A 35 29.95 -14.57 -24.12
C SER A 35 28.46 -14.21 -24.19
N ALA A 36 27.89 -13.84 -23.06
CA ALA A 36 26.52 -13.33 -23.00
C ALA A 36 26.38 -12.19 -24.01
N PRO A 37 25.27 -12.13 -24.79
CA PRO A 37 25.03 -11.02 -25.67
C PRO A 37 25.02 -9.73 -24.86
N ALA A 38 25.68 -8.69 -25.36
CA ALA A 38 25.66 -7.36 -24.79
C ALA A 38 24.18 -6.95 -24.56
N PRO A 39 23.85 -6.23 -23.46
CA PRO A 39 22.49 -5.76 -23.24
C PRO A 39 22.06 -4.97 -24.46
N ALA A 40 20.97 -5.39 -25.09
CA ALA A 40 20.36 -4.65 -26.17
C ALA A 40 20.08 -3.23 -25.67
N THR A 41 20.51 -2.23 -26.41
CA THR A 41 20.14 -0.84 -26.14
C THR A 41 18.63 -0.77 -26.04
N ALA A 42 18.11 -0.45 -24.86
CA ALA A 42 16.70 -0.30 -24.62
C ALA A 42 16.16 0.74 -25.62
N GLY A 43 15.33 0.28 -26.57
CA GLY A 43 14.61 1.16 -27.50
C GLY A 43 13.30 1.60 -26.84
N GLU A 44 12.76 2.74 -27.24
CA GLU A 44 11.41 3.10 -26.80
C GLU A 44 10.40 2.06 -27.30
N PRO A 45 9.43 1.63 -26.43
CA PRO A 45 8.36 0.75 -26.86
C PRO A 45 7.58 1.34 -28.04
N GLN A 46 7.31 0.52 -29.06
CA GLN A 46 6.51 0.94 -30.20
C GLN A 46 5.11 0.37 -30.09
N PHE A 47 4.17 1.19 -29.68
CA PHE A 47 2.77 0.82 -29.63
C PHE A 47 2.17 0.72 -31.05
N PRO A 48 1.18 -0.16 -31.28
CA PRO A 48 0.40 -0.17 -32.52
C PRO A 48 -0.27 1.19 -32.75
N PRO A 49 -0.45 1.60 -34.00
CA PRO A 49 -1.11 2.87 -34.31
C PRO A 49 -2.55 2.89 -33.74
N VAL A 50 -2.90 4.00 -33.13
CA VAL A 50 -4.22 4.24 -32.56
C VAL A 50 -5.22 4.49 -33.71
N ASN A 51 -6.40 3.87 -33.63
CA ASN A 51 -7.51 4.15 -34.54
C ASN A 51 -8.50 5.09 -33.85
N GLU A 52 -8.68 6.30 -34.37
CA GLU A 52 -9.59 7.30 -33.82
C GLU A 52 -11.06 6.85 -33.79
N ALA A 53 -11.46 5.90 -34.64
CA ALA A 53 -12.80 5.31 -34.60
C ALA A 53 -13.07 4.52 -33.30
N ASN A 54 -12.04 4.15 -32.54
CA ASN A 54 -12.15 3.46 -31.26
C ASN A 54 -12.39 4.41 -30.07
N PHE A 55 -12.60 5.72 -30.33
CA PHE A 55 -12.91 6.72 -29.32
C PHE A 55 -14.34 7.24 -29.51
N ASP A 56 -15.30 6.33 -29.49
CA ASP A 56 -16.69 6.64 -29.75
C ASP A 56 -17.52 6.92 -28.48
N ALA A 57 -16.97 6.70 -27.29
CA ALA A 57 -17.61 7.06 -26.03
C ALA A 57 -17.48 8.56 -25.74
N ALA A 58 -18.55 9.15 -25.16
CA ALA A 58 -18.57 10.56 -24.82
C ALA A 58 -17.75 10.91 -23.56
N SER A 59 -17.54 9.94 -22.67
CA SER A 59 -16.78 10.05 -21.42
C SER A 59 -16.23 8.66 -21.04
N PRO A 60 -15.02 8.55 -20.46
CA PRO A 60 -14.08 9.65 -20.19
C PRO A 60 -13.44 10.17 -21.48
N THR A 61 -12.79 11.32 -21.41
CA THR A 61 -11.91 11.79 -22.47
C THR A 61 -10.55 11.09 -22.38
N ARG A 62 -9.76 11.13 -23.48
CA ARG A 62 -8.37 10.66 -23.44
C ARG A 62 -7.56 11.37 -22.35
N ALA A 63 -7.77 12.68 -22.18
CA ALA A 63 -7.09 13.49 -21.16
C ALA A 63 -7.43 13.05 -19.72
N ASP A 64 -8.68 12.63 -19.46
CA ASP A 64 -9.09 12.10 -18.14
C ASP A 64 -8.35 10.79 -17.84
N VAL A 65 -8.24 9.90 -18.84
CA VAL A 65 -7.51 8.63 -18.71
C VAL A 65 -6.02 8.91 -18.48
N GLU A 66 -5.41 9.80 -19.25
CA GLU A 66 -4.01 10.20 -19.09
C GLU A 66 -3.74 10.80 -17.70
N GLY A 67 -4.63 11.66 -17.22
CA GLY A 67 -4.54 12.23 -15.89
C GLY A 67 -4.55 11.16 -14.78
N PHE A 68 -5.44 10.17 -14.91
CA PHE A 68 -5.52 9.04 -13.99
C PHE A 68 -4.25 8.17 -14.03
N LEU A 69 -3.78 7.82 -15.23
CA LEU A 69 -2.58 6.98 -15.40
C LEU A 69 -1.33 7.70 -14.87
N LYS A 70 -1.22 9.00 -15.13
CA LYS A 70 -0.13 9.82 -14.62
C LYS A 70 -0.16 9.88 -13.08
N ALA A 71 -1.31 10.13 -12.46
CA ALA A 71 -1.42 10.11 -11.00
C ALA A 71 -1.07 8.75 -10.40
N SER A 72 -1.43 7.66 -11.09
CA SER A 72 -1.24 6.29 -10.60
C SER A 72 0.17 5.75 -10.85
N TRP A 73 0.80 6.07 -11.98
CA TRP A 73 2.05 5.43 -12.44
C TRP A 73 3.20 6.39 -12.73
N GLY A 74 2.99 7.69 -12.67
CA GLY A 74 4.01 8.68 -13.05
C GLY A 74 5.28 8.66 -12.19
N TYR A 75 5.28 7.92 -11.07
CA TYR A 75 6.47 7.66 -10.26
C TYR A 75 7.47 6.70 -10.94
N ASP A 76 7.02 5.94 -11.92
CA ASP A 76 7.82 4.92 -12.60
C ASP A 76 8.24 5.40 -14.00
N GLU A 77 9.42 5.97 -14.09
CA GLU A 77 9.97 6.48 -15.35
C GLU A 77 10.23 5.39 -16.40
N ASN A 78 10.27 4.12 -15.99
CA ASN A 78 10.44 2.99 -16.88
C ASN A 78 9.13 2.60 -17.56
N ARG A 79 7.99 2.88 -16.93
CA ARG A 79 6.66 2.56 -17.46
C ARG A 79 6.20 3.59 -18.47
N VAL A 80 5.75 3.11 -19.63
CA VAL A 80 5.15 3.91 -20.70
C VAL A 80 3.79 3.30 -21.07
N TRP A 81 2.88 4.14 -21.50
CA TRP A 81 1.53 3.72 -21.86
C TRP A 81 1.00 4.50 -23.07
N GLU A 82 -0.01 3.91 -23.72
CA GLU A 82 -0.81 4.54 -24.77
C GLU A 82 -2.28 4.27 -24.52
N VAL A 83 -3.12 5.28 -24.49
CA VAL A 83 -4.58 5.13 -24.43
C VAL A 83 -5.05 4.66 -25.80
N TYR A 84 -5.37 3.37 -25.92
CA TYR A 84 -5.62 2.71 -27.19
C TYR A 84 -7.06 2.81 -27.67
N SER A 85 -8.03 2.72 -26.74
CA SER A 85 -9.45 2.91 -27.06
C SER A 85 -10.28 3.39 -25.87
N ILE A 86 -11.38 4.10 -26.16
CA ILE A 86 -12.44 4.48 -25.23
C ILE A 86 -13.76 4.24 -25.93
N GLU A 87 -14.33 3.06 -25.72
CA GLU A 87 -15.45 2.54 -26.49
C GLU A 87 -16.73 2.53 -25.68
N LYS A 88 -17.86 2.83 -26.35
CA LYS A 88 -19.18 2.60 -25.79
C LYS A 88 -19.40 1.14 -25.46
N THR A 89 -20.20 0.85 -24.45
CA THR A 89 -20.66 -0.50 -24.14
C THR A 89 -22.17 -0.62 -24.35
N THR A 90 -22.70 -1.81 -24.17
CA THR A 90 -24.15 -2.04 -24.18
C THR A 90 -24.85 -1.47 -22.94
N ALA A 91 -24.09 -1.18 -21.86
CA ALA A 91 -24.61 -0.54 -20.66
C ALA A 91 -24.59 0.99 -20.86
N PRO A 92 -25.74 1.69 -20.76
CA PRO A 92 -25.82 3.12 -21.04
C PRO A 92 -24.85 3.93 -20.18
N GLY A 93 -24.02 4.76 -20.81
CA GLY A 93 -23.05 5.64 -20.18
C GLY A 93 -21.79 4.97 -19.62
N VAL A 94 -21.72 3.63 -19.61
CA VAL A 94 -20.51 2.91 -19.23
C VAL A 94 -19.60 2.80 -20.45
N SER A 95 -18.32 3.19 -20.25
CA SER A 95 -17.30 3.13 -21.29
C SER A 95 -16.25 2.09 -20.97
N LYS A 96 -15.77 1.39 -21.99
CA LYS A 96 -14.64 0.46 -21.91
C LYS A 96 -13.39 1.20 -22.34
N VAL A 97 -12.41 1.25 -21.46
CA VAL A 97 -11.10 1.85 -21.73
C VAL A 97 -10.06 0.75 -21.88
N THR A 98 -9.28 0.82 -22.96
CA THR A 98 -8.12 -0.06 -23.18
C THR A 98 -6.85 0.79 -23.23
N VAL A 99 -5.86 0.42 -22.42
CA VAL A 99 -4.55 1.04 -22.35
C VAL A 99 -3.49 0.00 -22.67
N LEU A 100 -2.59 0.32 -23.58
CA LEU A 100 -1.39 -0.46 -23.83
C LEU A 100 -0.30 0.00 -22.86
N VAL A 101 0.40 -0.94 -22.22
CA VAL A 101 1.43 -0.66 -21.22
C VAL A 101 2.69 -1.45 -21.59
N ALA A 102 3.83 -0.82 -21.51
CA ALA A 102 5.13 -1.45 -21.70
C ALA A 102 6.17 -0.86 -20.74
N GLU A 103 7.25 -1.60 -20.53
CA GLU A 103 8.42 -1.15 -19.78
C GLU A 103 9.56 -0.81 -20.76
N LYS A 104 10.24 0.33 -20.59
CA LYS A 104 11.38 0.71 -21.43
C LYS A 104 12.51 -0.33 -21.43
N GLN A 105 12.64 -1.09 -20.34
CA GLN A 105 13.63 -2.18 -20.23
C GLN A 105 13.22 -3.43 -21.01
N THR A 106 11.94 -3.62 -21.30
CA THR A 106 11.38 -4.73 -22.08
C THR A 106 10.42 -4.23 -23.15
N PRO A 107 10.87 -3.39 -24.11
CA PRO A 107 10.00 -2.60 -24.98
C PRO A 107 9.12 -3.43 -25.94
N GLN A 108 9.46 -4.71 -26.13
CA GLN A 108 8.69 -5.64 -26.99
C GLN A 108 7.56 -6.33 -26.23
N GLN A 109 7.49 -6.21 -24.89
CA GLN A 109 6.45 -6.79 -24.08
C GLN A 109 5.35 -5.75 -23.82
N ILE A 110 4.34 -5.74 -24.70
CA ILE A 110 3.20 -4.84 -24.56
C ILE A 110 2.05 -5.61 -23.90
N ALA A 111 1.60 -5.12 -22.76
CA ALA A 111 0.44 -5.64 -22.06
C ALA A 111 -0.79 -4.77 -22.34
N ASN A 112 -1.98 -5.40 -22.30
CA ASN A 112 -3.26 -4.72 -22.38
C ASN A 112 -3.85 -4.58 -20.97
N LEU A 113 -4.15 -3.36 -20.56
CA LEU A 113 -4.98 -3.08 -19.40
C LEU A 113 -6.36 -2.66 -19.91
N THR A 114 -7.41 -3.29 -19.38
CA THR A 114 -8.79 -2.93 -19.68
C THR A 114 -9.55 -2.68 -18.39
N PHE A 115 -10.31 -1.58 -18.35
CA PHE A 115 -11.22 -1.24 -17.26
C PHE A 115 -12.46 -0.52 -17.82
N PHE A 116 -13.49 -0.41 -16.98
CA PHE A 116 -14.71 0.29 -17.34
C PHE A 116 -14.84 1.56 -16.50
N VAL A 117 -15.31 2.64 -17.12
CA VAL A 117 -15.60 3.89 -16.42
C VAL A 117 -17.11 4.05 -16.30
N THR A 118 -17.56 4.40 -15.11
CA THR A 118 -18.98 4.59 -14.78
C THR A 118 -19.56 5.85 -15.45
N PRO A 119 -20.90 5.96 -15.59
CA PRO A 119 -21.53 7.09 -16.27
C PRO A 119 -21.27 8.46 -15.65
N ASP A 120 -20.92 8.51 -14.36
CA ASP A 120 -20.56 9.75 -13.67
C ASP A 120 -19.16 10.27 -14.00
N GLY A 121 -18.34 9.43 -14.70
CA GLY A 121 -16.95 9.76 -15.06
C GLY A 121 -16.00 9.87 -13.87
N LYS A 122 -16.41 9.41 -12.68
CA LYS A 122 -15.63 9.55 -11.43
C LYS A 122 -15.12 8.24 -10.85
N HIS A 123 -15.63 7.12 -11.36
CA HIS A 123 -15.21 5.81 -10.87
C HIS A 123 -14.84 4.91 -12.04
N LEU A 124 -13.90 4.01 -11.79
CA LEU A 124 -13.58 2.92 -12.68
C LEU A 124 -13.89 1.58 -12.01
N ILE A 125 -14.22 0.60 -12.84
CA ILE A 125 -14.42 -0.79 -12.44
C ILE A 125 -13.32 -1.60 -13.09
N ALA A 126 -12.47 -2.22 -12.27
CA ALA A 126 -11.44 -3.13 -12.70
C ALA A 126 -11.55 -4.43 -11.92
N GLN A 127 -11.77 -5.53 -12.63
CA GLN A 127 -12.03 -6.85 -12.04
C GLN A 127 -13.25 -6.82 -11.10
N ASP A 128 -13.05 -6.90 -9.77
CA ASP A 128 -14.10 -6.89 -8.74
C ASP A 128 -14.07 -5.61 -7.86
N ALA A 129 -13.26 -4.61 -8.24
CA ALA A 129 -13.12 -3.37 -7.50
C ALA A 129 -13.73 -2.17 -8.25
N VAL A 130 -14.34 -1.27 -7.48
CA VAL A 130 -14.70 0.08 -7.91
C VAL A 130 -13.73 1.04 -7.26
N LEU A 131 -13.05 1.85 -8.06
CA LEU A 131 -12.00 2.76 -7.62
C LEU A 131 -12.33 4.18 -8.10
N ASP A 132 -11.87 5.19 -7.36
CA ASP A 132 -11.93 6.57 -7.82
C ASP A 132 -11.11 6.75 -9.10
N PHE A 133 -11.62 7.58 -10.02
CA PHE A 133 -11.05 7.82 -11.33
C PHE A 133 -10.87 9.32 -11.59
N GLY A 134 -9.86 9.69 -12.37
CA GLY A 134 -9.54 11.05 -12.75
C GLY A 134 -8.13 11.46 -12.31
N ALA A 135 -7.81 12.75 -12.42
CA ALA A 135 -6.47 13.27 -12.14
C ALA A 135 -6.08 13.25 -10.64
N LYS A 136 -7.07 13.13 -9.74
CA LYS A 136 -6.88 13.07 -8.29
C LYS A 136 -7.56 11.83 -7.68
N PRO A 137 -7.11 10.60 -8.03
CA PRO A 137 -7.81 9.38 -7.65
C PRO A 137 -7.70 9.04 -6.14
N TYR A 138 -6.92 9.78 -5.38
CA TYR A 138 -6.69 9.55 -3.95
C TYR A 138 -7.30 10.62 -3.04
N GLU A 139 -7.99 11.61 -3.61
CA GLU A 139 -8.51 12.79 -2.90
C GLU A 139 -9.50 12.41 -1.79
N ASN A 140 -10.38 11.43 -2.04
CA ASN A 140 -11.34 10.98 -1.02
C ASN A 140 -10.64 10.34 0.19
N ASN A 141 -9.67 9.47 -0.05
CA ASN A 141 -8.88 8.86 1.02
C ASN A 141 -8.06 9.91 1.76
N TYR A 142 -7.41 10.83 1.01
CA TYR A 142 -6.65 11.93 1.60
C TYR A 142 -7.52 12.74 2.58
N ARG A 143 -8.71 13.15 2.17
CA ARG A 143 -9.63 13.90 3.02
C ARG A 143 -10.04 13.12 4.28
N LEU A 144 -10.38 11.83 4.15
CA LEU A 144 -10.72 10.98 5.30
C LEU A 144 -9.57 10.89 6.31
N LEU A 145 -8.33 10.72 5.82
CA LEU A 145 -7.14 10.66 6.65
C LEU A 145 -6.86 11.99 7.35
N GLN A 146 -6.92 13.11 6.62
CA GLN A 146 -6.74 14.44 7.18
C GLN A 146 -7.74 14.75 8.32
N GLU A 147 -8.98 14.29 8.19
CA GLU A 147 -10.03 14.50 9.16
C GLU A 147 -9.95 13.55 10.37
N ARG A 148 -9.44 12.32 10.19
CA ARG A 148 -9.68 11.24 11.15
C ARG A 148 -8.44 10.43 11.56
N ALA A 149 -7.29 10.58 10.88
CA ALA A 149 -6.06 9.91 11.28
C ALA A 149 -5.41 10.67 12.44
N ASP A 150 -5.80 10.31 13.67
CA ASP A 150 -5.39 10.96 14.91
C ASP A 150 -4.56 10.04 15.80
N GLY A 151 -4.06 8.94 15.27
CA GLY A 151 -3.18 7.99 15.95
C GLY A 151 -1.85 8.61 16.41
N PRO A 152 -1.07 7.87 17.19
CA PRO A 152 0.26 8.29 17.60
C PRO A 152 1.14 8.58 16.39
N SER A 153 1.92 9.65 16.44
CA SER A 153 2.69 10.12 15.30
C SER A 153 4.13 10.48 15.63
N ARG A 154 4.99 10.42 14.60
CA ARG A 154 6.40 10.85 14.62
C ARG A 154 6.73 11.60 13.33
N GLY A 155 7.88 12.26 13.29
CA GLY A 155 8.27 13.13 12.17
C GLY A 155 7.71 14.54 12.31
N ALA A 156 7.24 15.15 11.23
CA ALA A 156 6.72 16.52 11.23
C ALA A 156 5.42 16.66 12.05
N ALA A 157 5.21 17.82 12.64
CA ALA A 157 3.99 18.10 13.39
C ALA A 157 2.78 18.42 12.49
N GLY A 158 3.01 18.94 11.29
CA GLY A 158 1.96 19.31 10.33
C GLY A 158 1.50 18.13 9.49
N LYS A 159 0.27 18.25 8.97
CA LYS A 159 -0.34 17.22 8.09
C LYS A 159 -0.17 17.54 6.60
N GLN A 160 0.79 18.37 6.21
CA GLN A 160 0.99 18.75 4.81
C GLN A 160 1.44 17.56 3.95
N PHE A 161 2.26 16.67 4.52
CA PHE A 161 2.65 15.39 3.95
C PHE A 161 2.40 14.34 5.01
N GLU A 162 1.53 13.39 4.72
CA GLU A 162 1.10 12.41 5.71
C GLU A 162 1.33 10.98 5.22
N LEU A 163 1.97 10.21 6.07
CA LEU A 163 2.17 8.77 5.93
C LEU A 163 1.38 8.10 7.03
N VAL A 164 0.34 7.35 6.70
CA VAL A 164 -0.51 6.68 7.70
C VAL A 164 -0.39 5.19 7.54
N GLU A 165 0.20 4.51 8.53
CA GLU A 165 0.27 3.06 8.61
C GLU A 165 -0.91 2.51 9.39
N PHE A 166 -1.64 1.57 8.82
CA PHE A 166 -2.59 0.73 9.53
C PHE A 166 -1.93 -0.59 9.88
N GLY A 167 -1.79 -0.84 11.18
CA GLY A 167 -1.03 -1.97 11.70
C GLY A 167 -1.75 -2.78 12.77
N ASP A 168 -1.30 -4.02 12.92
CA ASP A 168 -1.79 -5.02 13.87
C ASP A 168 -0.61 -5.60 14.67
N PHE A 169 -0.67 -5.52 15.99
CA PHE A 169 0.41 -5.96 16.86
C PHE A 169 0.70 -7.47 16.83
N GLN A 170 -0.25 -8.29 16.39
CA GLN A 170 -0.02 -9.73 16.20
C GLN A 170 0.34 -10.12 14.76
N CYS A 171 0.22 -9.21 13.79
CA CYS A 171 0.57 -9.49 12.40
C CYS A 171 2.09 -9.57 12.22
N PRO A 172 2.66 -10.73 11.78
CA PRO A 172 4.10 -10.86 11.56
C PRO A 172 4.63 -9.84 10.54
N HIS A 173 3.87 -9.57 9.49
CA HIS A 173 4.22 -8.59 8.48
C HIS A 173 4.27 -7.16 9.01
N CYS A 174 3.46 -6.82 10.03
CA CYS A 174 3.56 -5.52 10.68
C CYS A 174 4.86 -5.38 11.48
N LYS A 175 5.33 -6.47 12.10
CA LYS A 175 6.67 -6.48 12.71
C LYS A 175 7.77 -6.22 11.67
N ASP A 176 7.72 -6.90 10.53
CA ASP A 176 8.69 -6.71 9.44
C ASP A 176 8.66 -5.27 8.89
N ALA A 177 7.50 -4.63 8.88
CA ALA A 177 7.30 -3.27 8.38
C ALA A 177 7.88 -2.17 9.31
N GLN A 178 8.16 -2.45 10.59
CA GLN A 178 8.68 -1.44 11.52
C GLN A 178 9.94 -0.74 10.99
N SER A 179 10.90 -1.50 10.46
CA SER A 179 12.12 -0.95 9.89
C SER A 179 11.87 -0.06 8.66
N ILE A 180 10.80 -0.31 7.91
CA ILE A 180 10.38 0.51 6.77
C ILE A 180 9.79 1.83 7.27
N GLY A 181 8.90 1.79 8.26
CA GLY A 181 8.34 2.99 8.89
C GLY A 181 9.41 3.91 9.49
N GLU A 182 10.43 3.33 10.13
CA GLU A 182 11.58 4.10 10.63
C GLU A 182 12.37 4.77 9.52
N LYS A 183 12.71 4.04 8.45
CA LYS A 183 13.41 4.59 7.28
C LYS A 183 12.61 5.68 6.61
N LEU A 184 11.29 5.51 6.43
CA LEU A 184 10.42 6.54 5.88
C LEU A 184 10.45 7.82 6.71
N THR A 185 10.43 7.72 8.05
CA THR A 185 10.52 8.88 8.94
C THR A 185 11.88 9.59 8.83
N GLN A 186 12.97 8.84 8.60
CA GLN A 186 14.31 9.40 8.41
C GLN A 186 14.48 10.04 7.03
N ASP A 187 14.02 9.39 5.98
CA ASP A 187 14.17 9.86 4.59
C ASP A 187 13.22 11.04 4.28
N PHE A 188 12.07 11.11 4.96
CA PHE A 188 11.06 12.15 4.79
C PHE A 188 10.75 12.90 6.08
N PRO A 189 11.71 13.66 6.65
CA PRO A 189 11.53 14.36 7.93
C PRO A 189 10.45 15.45 7.89
N GLN A 190 10.03 15.88 6.69
CA GLN A 190 8.92 16.80 6.47
C GLN A 190 7.55 16.11 6.54
N ALA A 191 7.49 14.78 6.51
CA ALA A 191 6.25 14.02 6.61
C ALA A 191 5.87 13.74 8.06
N LYS A 192 4.57 13.76 8.34
CA LYS A 192 3.99 13.23 9.58
C LYS A 192 3.68 11.75 9.37
N PHE A 193 4.35 10.88 10.12
CA PHE A 193 4.06 9.45 10.14
C PHE A 193 3.08 9.15 11.29
N VAL A 194 1.92 8.61 10.96
CA VAL A 194 0.85 8.25 11.91
C VAL A 194 0.71 6.74 11.94
N PHE A 195 0.54 6.16 13.11
CA PHE A 195 0.17 4.75 13.27
C PHE A 195 -1.29 4.63 13.71
N GLU A 196 -2.09 3.95 12.90
CA GLU A 196 -3.49 3.62 13.19
C GLU A 196 -3.62 2.13 13.49
N ASN A 197 -4.34 1.80 14.58
CA ASN A 197 -4.55 0.42 14.98
C ASN A 197 -5.60 -0.25 14.09
N PHE A 198 -5.25 -1.37 13.45
CA PHE A 198 -6.20 -2.16 12.67
C PHE A 198 -6.11 -3.65 13.02
N PRO A 199 -6.54 -4.04 14.24
CA PRO A 199 -6.48 -5.42 14.70
C PRO A 199 -7.39 -6.36 13.91
N LEU A 200 -6.82 -7.38 13.29
CA LEU A 200 -7.53 -8.41 12.53
C LEU A 200 -8.03 -9.53 13.45
N VAL A 201 -9.01 -9.21 14.32
CA VAL A 201 -9.45 -10.05 15.44
C VAL A 201 -9.89 -11.47 15.06
N ASN A 202 -10.29 -11.69 13.81
CA ASN A 202 -10.70 -13.02 13.33
C ASN A 202 -9.53 -14.02 13.24
N ILE A 203 -8.29 -13.52 13.10
CA ILE A 203 -7.08 -14.33 12.98
C ILE A 203 -6.04 -14.00 14.07
N HIS A 204 -6.18 -12.86 14.74
CA HIS A 204 -5.28 -12.33 15.76
C HIS A 204 -6.05 -11.99 17.05
N PRO A 205 -6.32 -12.97 17.92
CA PRO A 205 -7.25 -12.79 19.04
C PRO A 205 -6.80 -11.76 20.08
N GLU A 206 -5.50 -11.56 20.29
CA GLU A 206 -4.97 -10.57 21.26
C GLU A 206 -4.67 -9.20 20.64
N ALA A 207 -4.81 -9.04 19.32
CA ALA A 207 -4.46 -7.81 18.63
C ALA A 207 -5.28 -6.60 19.11
N TYR A 208 -6.57 -6.79 19.36
CA TYR A 208 -7.43 -5.72 19.87
C TYR A 208 -7.00 -5.26 21.27
N LYS A 209 -6.68 -6.21 22.14
CA LYS A 209 -6.19 -5.91 23.49
C LYS A 209 -4.86 -5.16 23.44
N ALA A 210 -3.92 -5.62 22.62
CA ALA A 210 -2.64 -4.94 22.43
C ALA A 210 -2.84 -3.52 21.88
N ALA A 211 -3.74 -3.33 20.92
CA ALA A 211 -4.11 -2.02 20.39
C ALA A 211 -4.70 -1.08 21.46
N ALA A 212 -5.63 -1.59 22.32
CA ALA A 212 -6.22 -0.81 23.40
C ALA A 212 -5.17 -0.38 24.45
N TRP A 213 -4.20 -1.24 24.77
CA TRP A 213 -3.08 -0.89 25.63
C TRP A 213 -2.24 0.23 25.01
N GLY A 214 -1.90 0.10 23.72
CA GLY A 214 -1.15 1.13 22.98
C GLY A 214 -1.87 2.46 22.94
N ALA A 215 -3.18 2.46 22.68
CA ALA A 215 -4.01 3.66 22.69
C ALA A 215 -3.99 4.37 24.07
N CYS A 216 -4.11 3.59 25.16
CA CYS A 216 -4.04 4.14 26.51
C CYS A 216 -2.67 4.68 26.87
N ILE A 217 -1.60 4.05 26.41
CA ILE A 217 -0.22 4.55 26.58
C ILE A 217 -0.03 5.85 25.80
N ALA A 218 -0.54 5.95 24.58
CA ALA A 218 -0.51 7.18 23.80
C ALA A 218 -1.26 8.33 24.50
N GLN A 219 -2.43 8.06 25.07
CA GLN A 219 -3.22 9.06 25.80
C GLN A 219 -2.51 9.58 27.06
N GLN A 220 -1.76 8.75 27.77
CA GLN A 220 -1.10 9.11 29.01
C GLN A 220 0.33 9.66 28.83
N GLY A 221 1.08 9.08 27.88
CA GLY A 221 2.51 9.37 27.68
C GLY A 221 2.86 9.96 26.31
N GLY A 222 1.86 10.16 25.45
CA GLY A 222 2.03 10.69 24.09
C GLY A 222 2.65 9.69 23.11
N SER A 223 2.89 10.18 21.89
CA SER A 223 3.40 9.35 20.79
C SER A 223 4.74 8.69 21.10
N ALA A 224 5.66 9.37 21.79
CA ALA A 224 6.95 8.78 22.12
C ALA A 224 6.84 7.55 23.03
N ALA A 225 5.93 7.56 24.00
CA ALA A 225 5.64 6.40 24.84
C ALA A 225 4.99 5.28 24.02
N PHE A 226 4.07 5.63 23.12
CA PHE A 226 3.44 4.65 22.24
C PHE A 226 4.46 3.90 21.37
N PHE A 227 5.39 4.59 20.70
CA PHE A 227 6.36 3.92 19.85
C PHE A 227 7.31 3.02 20.65
N LYS A 228 7.72 3.40 21.86
CA LYS A 228 8.46 2.49 22.76
C LYS A 228 7.65 1.24 23.14
N TYR A 229 6.36 1.41 23.36
CA TYR A 229 5.45 0.29 23.59
C TYR A 229 5.36 -0.60 22.34
N ALA A 230 5.13 -0.01 21.18
CA ALA A 230 5.01 -0.73 19.91
C ALA A 230 6.27 -1.57 19.62
N ASP A 231 7.45 -0.98 19.74
CA ASP A 231 8.72 -1.69 19.58
C ASP A 231 8.81 -2.90 20.51
N SER A 232 8.52 -2.70 21.81
CA SER A 232 8.57 -3.78 22.80
C SER A 232 7.55 -4.89 22.54
N VAL A 233 6.33 -4.56 22.07
CA VAL A 233 5.31 -5.54 21.72
C VAL A 233 5.71 -6.33 20.48
N PHE A 234 6.20 -5.67 19.43
CA PHE A 234 6.66 -6.35 18.22
C PHE A 234 7.88 -7.23 18.50
N ASP A 235 8.81 -6.82 19.36
CA ASP A 235 9.94 -7.67 19.81
C ASP A 235 9.44 -8.94 20.49
N ALA A 236 8.45 -8.82 21.37
CA ALA A 236 7.85 -9.91 22.12
C ALA A 236 6.63 -10.56 21.42
N GLN A 237 6.41 -10.32 20.13
CA GLN A 237 5.18 -10.68 19.40
C GLN A 237 4.78 -12.15 19.55
N ASN A 238 5.76 -13.07 19.56
CA ASN A 238 5.49 -14.49 19.74
C ASN A 238 4.79 -14.81 21.08
N ALA A 239 5.00 -13.99 22.12
CA ALA A 239 4.36 -14.17 23.40
C ALA A 239 2.87 -13.80 23.39
N LEU A 240 2.43 -12.97 22.43
CA LEU A 240 1.02 -12.63 22.27
C LEU A 240 0.18 -13.81 21.77
N ALA A 241 0.78 -14.82 21.17
CA ALA A 241 0.06 -15.98 20.63
C ALA A 241 -0.34 -17.01 21.71
N GLY A 242 -0.10 -16.76 23.00
CA GLY A 242 -0.32 -17.74 24.05
C GLY A 242 -0.61 -17.12 25.42
N GLN A 243 -0.42 -17.94 26.47
CA GLN A 243 -0.66 -17.54 27.86
C GLN A 243 0.25 -16.41 28.36
N GLY A 244 1.28 -16.05 27.59
CA GLY A 244 2.21 -14.97 27.90
C GLY A 244 1.77 -13.57 27.49
N ALA A 245 0.62 -13.42 26.83
CA ALA A 245 0.16 -12.15 26.27
C ALA A 245 0.07 -11.03 27.33
N ASP A 246 -0.58 -11.30 28.47
CA ASP A 246 -0.69 -10.30 29.54
C ASP A 246 0.67 -9.85 30.06
N GLN A 247 1.60 -10.77 30.28
CA GLN A 247 2.91 -10.43 30.76
C GLN A 247 3.73 -9.64 29.72
N ALA A 248 3.59 -9.99 28.43
CA ALA A 248 4.25 -9.24 27.34
C ALA A 248 3.73 -7.80 27.28
N LEU A 249 2.41 -7.57 27.37
CA LEU A 249 1.82 -6.24 27.38
C LEU A 249 2.23 -5.42 28.61
N ARG A 250 2.30 -6.04 29.78
CA ARG A 250 2.79 -5.40 31.03
C ARG A 250 4.27 -4.99 30.89
N ASN A 251 5.09 -5.88 30.36
CA ASN A 251 6.51 -5.57 30.13
C ASN A 251 6.67 -4.40 29.15
N ALA A 252 5.89 -4.40 28.06
CA ALA A 252 5.90 -3.32 27.08
C ALA A 252 5.40 -1.99 27.66
N ALA A 253 4.39 -1.99 28.51
CA ALA A 253 3.94 -0.78 29.23
C ALA A 253 5.05 -0.24 30.15
N ASN A 254 5.73 -1.08 30.90
CA ASN A 254 6.89 -0.68 31.70
C ASN A 254 8.02 -0.10 30.85
N ALA A 255 8.34 -0.70 29.72
CA ALA A 255 9.35 -0.20 28.77
C ALA A 255 8.98 1.19 28.20
N ALA A 256 7.69 1.46 28.04
CA ALA A 256 7.14 2.76 27.65
C ALA A 256 7.12 3.79 28.81
N GLY A 257 7.46 3.37 30.04
CA GLY A 257 7.41 4.22 31.23
C GLY A 257 6.00 4.39 31.82
N ALA A 258 5.05 3.51 31.46
CA ALA A 258 3.68 3.53 31.95
C ALA A 258 3.45 2.50 33.05
N ASP A 259 2.50 2.78 33.95
CA ASP A 259 2.05 1.86 35.00
C ASP A 259 1.13 0.78 34.39
N PRO A 260 1.52 -0.52 34.37
CA PRO A 260 0.76 -1.56 33.69
C PRO A 260 -0.66 -1.76 34.23
N ASP A 261 -0.89 -1.53 35.54
CA ASP A 261 -2.22 -1.70 36.12
C ASP A 261 -3.17 -0.57 35.71
N LYS A 262 -2.65 0.66 35.60
CA LYS A 262 -3.43 1.79 35.08
C LYS A 262 -3.74 1.63 33.60
N ILE A 263 -2.76 1.13 32.82
CA ILE A 263 -2.97 0.87 31.38
C ILE A 263 -3.98 -0.23 31.18
N ALA A 264 -3.91 -1.34 31.94
CA ALA A 264 -4.89 -2.42 31.86
C ALA A 264 -6.31 -1.90 32.17
N ALA A 265 -6.49 -1.15 33.23
CA ALA A 265 -7.78 -0.55 33.59
C ALA A 265 -8.30 0.43 32.52
N CYS A 266 -7.42 1.21 31.90
CA CYS A 266 -7.77 2.10 30.79
C CYS A 266 -8.18 1.29 29.56
N ALA A 267 -7.43 0.26 29.18
CA ALA A 267 -7.68 -0.55 27.99
C ALA A 267 -9.04 -1.27 28.08
N ASP A 268 -9.46 -1.69 29.27
CA ASP A 268 -10.78 -2.28 29.53
C ASP A 268 -11.91 -1.27 29.55
N SER A 269 -11.60 0.01 29.69
CA SER A 269 -12.58 1.09 29.73
C SER A 269 -13.09 1.48 28.33
N ALA A 270 -14.16 2.29 28.29
CA ALA A 270 -14.66 2.86 27.03
C ALA A 270 -13.61 3.74 26.33
N ALA A 271 -12.74 4.42 27.06
CA ALA A 271 -11.72 5.30 26.46
C ALA A 271 -10.71 4.52 25.62
N GLY A 272 -10.17 3.40 26.14
CA GLY A 272 -9.25 2.55 25.39
C GLY A 272 -9.91 1.90 24.18
N LYS A 273 -11.13 1.39 24.34
CA LYS A 273 -11.89 0.74 23.27
C LYS A 273 -12.30 1.71 22.16
N ASN A 274 -12.83 2.88 22.51
CA ASN A 274 -13.27 3.89 21.53
C ASN A 274 -12.15 4.36 20.61
N ALA A 275 -10.92 4.45 21.11
CA ALA A 275 -9.77 4.82 20.29
C ALA A 275 -9.47 3.76 19.21
N VAL A 276 -9.46 2.47 19.59
CA VAL A 276 -9.26 1.37 18.63
C VAL A 276 -10.43 1.29 17.64
N ASP A 277 -11.66 1.43 18.13
CA ASP A 277 -12.84 1.39 17.27
C ASP A 277 -12.90 2.56 16.29
N ALA A 278 -12.35 3.73 16.64
CA ALA A 278 -12.23 4.86 15.72
C ALA A 278 -11.26 4.56 14.57
N SER A 279 -10.07 4.02 14.88
CA SER A 279 -9.11 3.55 13.88
C SER A 279 -9.68 2.43 13.00
N LEU A 280 -10.39 1.45 13.59
CA LEU A 280 -11.06 0.39 12.83
C LEU A 280 -12.10 0.94 11.86
N ARG A 281 -12.95 1.88 12.31
CA ARG A 281 -13.94 2.51 11.43
C ARG A 281 -13.27 3.29 10.29
N LEU A 282 -12.21 4.03 10.58
CA LEU A 282 -11.44 4.71 9.53
C LEU A 282 -10.86 3.72 8.52
N GLY A 283 -10.25 2.63 8.98
CA GLY A 283 -9.71 1.60 8.10
C GLY A 283 -10.79 0.91 7.25
N HIS A 284 -11.98 0.65 7.81
CA HIS A 284 -13.11 0.11 7.04
C HIS A 284 -13.62 1.10 5.98
N ASP A 285 -13.72 2.38 6.30
CA ASP A 285 -14.13 3.42 5.35
C ASP A 285 -13.10 3.61 4.22
N LEU A 286 -11.83 3.28 4.48
CA LEU A 286 -10.74 3.22 3.50
C LEU A 286 -10.62 1.86 2.78
N ASN A 287 -11.56 0.93 3.00
CA ASN A 287 -11.60 -0.42 2.44
C ASN A 287 -10.35 -1.27 2.76
N ILE A 288 -9.74 -1.09 3.93
CA ILE A 288 -8.62 -1.90 4.40
C ILE A 288 -9.12 -3.28 4.83
N ASN A 289 -8.44 -4.33 4.37
CA ASN A 289 -8.74 -5.72 4.72
C ASN A 289 -7.48 -6.55 5.07
N GLU A 290 -6.31 -5.91 5.06
CA GLU A 290 -5.02 -6.51 5.39
C GLU A 290 -4.09 -5.50 6.05
N THR A 291 -3.08 -5.99 6.76
CA THR A 291 -2.02 -5.20 7.39
C THR A 291 -0.64 -5.77 7.06
N PRO A 292 0.42 -4.95 7.02
CA PRO A 292 0.44 -3.50 7.15
C PRO A 292 0.03 -2.78 5.84
N MET A 293 -0.86 -1.77 5.96
CA MET A 293 -1.24 -0.91 4.84
C MET A 293 -0.73 0.51 5.09
N LEU A 294 0.00 1.07 4.14
CA LEU A 294 0.48 2.45 4.18
C LEU A 294 -0.34 3.33 3.24
N PHE A 295 -0.80 4.45 3.75
CA PHE A 295 -1.35 5.53 2.93
C PHE A 295 -0.33 6.66 2.81
N ILE A 296 -0.10 7.10 1.58
CA ILE A 296 0.81 8.20 1.22
C ILE A 296 -0.07 9.30 0.63
N ASP A 297 -0.42 10.31 1.43
CA ASP A 297 -1.37 11.37 1.03
C ASP A 297 -2.61 10.79 0.31
N GLY A 298 -3.26 9.80 0.94
CA GLY A 298 -4.44 9.11 0.43
C GLY A 298 -4.19 7.92 -0.50
N ARG A 299 -3.00 7.77 -1.06
CA ARG A 299 -2.63 6.62 -1.89
C ARG A 299 -2.32 5.40 -1.04
N ALA A 300 -3.14 4.34 -1.15
CA ALA A 300 -2.91 3.07 -0.47
C ALA A 300 -1.77 2.27 -1.12
N VAL A 301 -0.81 1.82 -0.33
CA VAL A 301 0.29 0.96 -0.74
C VAL A 301 0.52 -0.11 0.32
N PRO A 302 0.40 -1.41 0.00
CA PRO A 302 0.81 -2.46 0.93
C PRO A 302 2.31 -2.38 1.17
N MET A 303 2.67 -2.21 2.43
CA MET A 303 3.99 -1.75 2.82
C MET A 303 5.13 -2.68 2.40
N LEU A 304 4.84 -4.00 2.31
CA LEU A 304 5.81 -5.04 1.93
C LEU A 304 5.67 -5.52 0.47
N ALA A 305 4.72 -4.98 -0.28
CA ALA A 305 4.47 -5.43 -1.66
C ALA A 305 5.47 -4.89 -2.67
N VAL A 306 6.22 -3.85 -2.32
CA VAL A 306 7.20 -3.21 -3.18
C VAL A 306 8.55 -3.05 -2.47
N PRO A 307 9.69 -3.13 -3.18
CA PRO A 307 10.98 -2.81 -2.61
C PRO A 307 11.05 -1.39 -2.07
N TYR A 308 11.84 -1.16 -1.01
CA TYR A 308 11.92 0.14 -0.35
C TYR A 308 12.27 1.29 -1.32
N ASP A 309 13.19 1.07 -2.26
CA ASP A 309 13.57 2.10 -3.24
C ASP A 309 12.41 2.50 -4.14
N GLN A 310 11.53 1.55 -4.47
CA GLN A 310 10.31 1.85 -5.22
C GLN A 310 9.29 2.56 -4.34
N LEU A 311 9.12 2.14 -3.08
CA LEU A 311 8.25 2.82 -2.12
C LEU A 311 8.68 4.29 -1.94
N LYS A 312 9.98 4.54 -1.82
CA LYS A 312 10.55 5.89 -1.73
C LYS A 312 10.18 6.74 -2.95
N LYS A 313 10.31 6.22 -4.17
CA LYS A 313 9.87 6.92 -5.38
C LYS A 313 8.38 7.24 -5.39
N ILE A 314 7.55 6.32 -4.88
CA ILE A 314 6.10 6.55 -4.76
C ILE A 314 5.84 7.72 -3.80
N VAL A 315 6.51 7.76 -2.65
CA VAL A 315 6.37 8.86 -1.67
C VAL A 315 6.82 10.19 -2.27
N GLU A 316 8.01 10.22 -2.89
CA GLU A 316 8.56 11.43 -3.54
C GLU A 316 7.59 11.96 -4.61
N TYR A 317 7.07 11.07 -5.44
CA TYR A 317 6.14 11.42 -6.51
C TYR A 317 4.82 11.94 -5.94
N GLN A 318 4.21 11.21 -4.99
CA GLN A 318 2.94 11.63 -4.40
C GLN A 318 3.06 13.02 -3.76
N PHE A 319 4.11 13.26 -2.97
CA PHE A 319 4.36 14.58 -2.36
C PHE A 319 4.64 15.68 -3.40
N SER A 320 5.00 15.33 -4.64
CA SER A 320 5.17 16.29 -5.73
C SER A 320 3.86 16.69 -6.38
N LEU A 321 2.81 15.86 -6.30
CA LEU A 321 1.49 16.13 -6.88
C LEU A 321 0.67 17.13 -6.05
N ASP A 322 0.93 17.21 -4.76
CA ASP A 322 0.17 18.03 -3.80
C ASP A 322 0.71 19.47 -3.65
N LYS A 323 1.50 19.95 -4.61
CA LYS A 323 2.07 21.32 -4.65
C LYS A 323 1.29 22.26 -5.53
#